data_c77439c921662ddeafda0549503b9ff6
#
_entry.id   c77439c921662ddeafda0549503b9ff6
#
_cell.length_a   1.000
_cell.length_b   1.000
_cell.length_c   1.000
_cell.angle_alpha   90.00
_cell.angle_beta   90.00
_cell.angle_gamma   90.00
#
_symmetry.space_group_name_H-M   'P 1'
#
loop_
_entity.id
_entity.type
_entity.pdbx_description
1 polymer ?
#
loop_
_entity_poly.entity_id
_entity_poly.type
_entity_poly.pdbx_seq_one_letter_code
_entity_poly.pdbx_strand_id
1 'polypeptide(L)'
;MSRYALSPRAEADLGEIWDYTVKTWGEKQAEDYIRLRVGAIETVADNPRRGRPCHEARKGYRKYLAGSHIIIFRKIKPGIDVVRILHARMDFEHHL
;
A
#
# COMPACT_ATOMS: atom_id res chain seq x y z
N MET A 1 6.41 -15.79 8.48
CA MET A 1 7.02 -14.45 8.38
C MET A 1 6.61 -13.79 7.08
N SER A 2 6.07 -12.57 7.18
CA SER A 2 5.62 -11.82 6.01
C SER A 2 6.82 -11.38 5.18
N ARG A 3 6.73 -11.50 3.85
CA ARG A 3 7.77 -11.00 2.95
C ARG A 3 7.15 -10.06 1.92
N TYR A 4 7.69 -8.86 1.86
CA TYR A 4 7.26 -7.88 0.89
C TYR A 4 8.43 -6.99 0.47
N ALA A 5 8.31 -6.49 -0.74
CA ALA A 5 9.20 -5.46 -1.25
C ALA A 5 8.35 -4.23 -1.56
N LEU A 6 8.94 -3.06 -1.47
CA LEU A 6 8.29 -1.80 -1.85
C LEU A 6 8.97 -1.30 -3.11
N SER A 7 8.17 -0.99 -4.13
CA SER A 7 8.71 -0.31 -5.31
C SER A 7 9.19 1.08 -4.90
N PRO A 8 10.07 1.72 -5.68
CA PRO A 8 10.46 3.11 -5.40
C PRO A 8 9.27 4.06 -5.31
N ARG A 9 8.24 3.84 -6.11
CA ARG A 9 7.03 4.65 -6.06
C ARG A 9 6.23 4.40 -4.78
N ALA A 10 6.14 3.15 -4.32
CA ALA A 10 5.47 2.83 -3.07
C ALA A 10 6.19 3.46 -1.87
N GLU A 11 7.51 3.44 -1.88
CA GLU A 11 8.30 4.13 -0.85
C GLU A 11 8.02 5.63 -0.85
N ALA A 12 7.97 6.23 -2.02
CA ALA A 12 7.65 7.65 -2.16
C ALA A 12 6.22 7.93 -1.67
N ASP A 13 5.26 7.05 -1.97
CA ASP A 13 3.89 7.17 -1.50
C ASP A 13 3.84 7.19 0.04
N LEU A 14 4.57 6.28 0.70
CA LEU A 14 4.63 6.26 2.16
C LEU A 14 5.26 7.54 2.72
N GLY A 15 6.30 8.05 2.06
CA GLY A 15 6.94 9.30 2.47
C GLY A 15 5.98 10.49 2.38
N GLU A 16 5.18 10.56 1.33
CA GLU A 16 4.17 11.61 1.18
C GLU A 16 3.07 11.49 2.23
N ILE A 17 2.63 10.27 2.53
CA ILE A 17 1.65 10.02 3.58
C ILE A 17 2.21 10.48 4.93
N TRP A 18 3.47 10.15 5.21
CA TRP A 18 4.15 10.59 6.43
C TRP A 18 4.17 12.12 6.54
N ASP A 19 4.67 12.80 5.49
CA ASP A 19 4.78 14.27 5.49
C ASP A 19 3.43 14.94 5.72
N TYR A 20 2.40 14.47 5.01
CA TYR A 20 1.05 15.02 5.15
C TYR A 20 0.51 14.80 6.57
N THR A 21 0.71 13.60 7.11
CA THR A 21 0.16 13.24 8.42
C THR A 21 0.88 14.01 9.53
N VAL A 22 2.20 14.17 9.43
CA VAL A 22 2.96 14.96 10.39
C VAL A 22 2.48 16.41 10.40
N LYS A 23 2.31 17.00 9.22
CA LYS A 23 1.84 18.38 9.10
C LYS A 23 0.44 18.57 9.66
N THR A 24 -0.43 17.59 9.48
CA THR A 24 -1.84 17.72 9.85
C THR A 24 -2.09 17.32 11.30
N TRP A 25 -1.43 16.26 11.78
CA TRP A 25 -1.78 15.61 13.05
C TRP A 25 -0.61 15.43 14.01
N GLY A 26 0.63 15.68 13.57
CA GLY A 26 1.83 15.55 14.40
C GLY A 26 2.53 14.19 14.22
N GLU A 27 3.77 14.10 14.75
CA GLU A 27 4.64 12.94 14.56
C GLU A 27 4.08 11.64 15.16
N LYS A 28 3.54 11.72 16.36
CA LYS A 28 3.03 10.51 17.02
C LYS A 28 1.90 9.87 16.20
N GLN A 29 0.99 10.69 15.73
CA GLN A 29 -0.13 10.20 14.93
C GLN A 29 0.34 9.69 13.58
N ALA A 30 1.37 10.31 13.02
CA ALA A 30 1.98 9.85 11.77
C ALA A 30 2.63 8.47 11.96
N GLU A 31 3.33 8.24 13.06
CA GLU A 31 3.91 6.94 13.38
C GLU A 31 2.84 5.86 13.48
N ASP A 32 1.75 6.15 14.20
CA ASP A 32 0.65 5.19 14.36
C ASP A 32 0.00 4.90 13.01
N TYR A 33 -0.21 5.92 12.20
CA TYR A 33 -0.84 5.78 10.90
C TYR A 33 0.00 4.92 9.97
N ILE A 34 1.31 5.19 9.86
CA ILE A 34 2.22 4.41 9.02
C ILE A 34 2.32 2.97 9.52
N ARG A 35 2.39 2.77 10.83
CA ARG A 35 2.46 1.43 11.42
C ARG A 35 1.25 0.58 11.03
N LEU A 36 0.06 1.17 11.03
CA LEU A 36 -1.15 0.48 10.59
C LEU A 36 -1.10 0.11 9.11
N ARG A 37 -0.53 0.97 8.28
CA ARG A 37 -0.39 0.69 6.84
C ARG A 37 0.63 -0.42 6.59
N VAL A 38 1.75 -0.40 7.29
CA VAL A 38 2.74 -1.48 7.21
C VAL A 38 2.15 -2.80 7.68
N GLY A 39 1.38 -2.77 8.77
CA GLY A 39 0.67 -3.96 9.25
C GLY A 39 -0.28 -4.54 8.21
N ALA A 40 -0.98 -3.68 7.45
CA ALA A 40 -1.84 -4.14 6.37
C ALA A 40 -1.03 -4.77 5.23
N ILE A 41 0.13 -4.21 4.90
CA ILE A 41 1.03 -4.80 3.91
C ILE A 41 1.48 -6.20 4.35
N GLU A 42 1.86 -6.34 5.61
CA GLU A 42 2.25 -7.64 6.16
C GLU A 42 1.10 -8.65 6.10
N THR A 43 -0.10 -8.20 6.38
CA THR A 43 -1.30 -9.05 6.32
C THR A 43 -1.50 -9.64 4.92
N VAL A 44 -1.41 -8.82 3.87
CA VAL A 44 -1.58 -9.32 2.51
C VAL A 44 -0.34 -10.05 2.00
N ALA A 45 0.84 -9.76 2.54
CA ALA A 45 2.04 -10.52 2.22
C ALA A 45 1.94 -11.95 2.74
N ASP A 46 1.34 -12.15 3.92
CA ASP A 46 1.10 -13.48 4.49
C ASP A 46 0.04 -14.24 3.71
N ASN A 47 -0.97 -13.55 3.21
CA ASN A 47 -2.04 -14.16 2.43
C ASN A 47 -2.51 -13.23 1.32
N PRO A 48 -1.86 -13.28 0.14
CA PRO A 48 -2.22 -12.39 -0.97
C PRO A 48 -3.65 -12.54 -1.47
N ARG A 49 -4.31 -13.64 -1.16
CA ARG A 49 -5.71 -13.83 -1.54
C ARG A 49 -6.67 -12.88 -0.83
N ARG A 50 -6.23 -12.24 0.26
CA ARG A 50 -7.01 -11.20 0.92
C ARG A 50 -7.20 -9.97 0.04
N GLY A 51 -6.28 -9.75 -0.92
CA GLY A 51 -6.44 -8.70 -1.90
C GLY A 51 -7.38 -9.13 -3.02
N ARG A 52 -8.09 -8.17 -3.59
CA ARG A 52 -8.97 -8.41 -4.74
C ARG A 52 -8.22 -8.15 -6.03
N PRO A 53 -8.56 -8.86 -7.13
CA PRO A 53 -7.98 -8.53 -8.43
C PRO A 53 -8.21 -7.06 -8.79
N CYS A 54 -7.19 -6.44 -9.37
CA CYS A 54 -7.23 -5.03 -9.76
C CYS A 54 -6.94 -4.92 -11.25
N HIS A 55 -7.88 -5.41 -12.06
CA HIS A 55 -7.73 -5.43 -13.52
C HIS A 55 -7.72 -4.05 -14.13
N GLU A 56 -8.37 -3.08 -13.47
CA GLU A 56 -8.38 -1.69 -13.92
C GLU A 56 -6.98 -1.07 -13.88
N ALA A 57 -6.08 -1.59 -13.06
CA ALA A 57 -4.70 -1.15 -13.03
C ALA A 57 -3.86 -1.92 -14.05
N ARG A 58 -3.77 -3.23 -13.88
CA ARG A 58 -3.00 -4.09 -14.77
C ARG A 58 -3.30 -5.54 -14.43
N LYS A 59 -3.26 -6.42 -15.45
CA LYS A 59 -3.45 -7.86 -15.24
C LYS A 59 -2.43 -8.38 -14.22
N GLY A 60 -2.90 -9.15 -13.27
CA GLY A 60 -2.06 -9.73 -12.22
C GLY A 60 -1.90 -8.85 -10.99
N TYR A 61 -2.34 -7.61 -11.06
CA TYR A 61 -2.32 -6.73 -9.88
C TYR A 61 -3.53 -7.02 -8.99
N ARG A 62 -3.32 -6.78 -7.70
CA ARG A 62 -4.36 -6.92 -6.68
C ARG A 62 -4.40 -5.67 -5.83
N LYS A 63 -5.51 -5.43 -5.16
CA LYS A 63 -5.68 -4.28 -4.28
C LYS A 63 -6.23 -4.71 -2.93
N TYR A 64 -5.83 -4.00 -1.88
CA TYR A 64 -6.31 -4.23 -0.52
C TYR A 64 -6.53 -2.87 0.14
N LEU A 65 -7.76 -2.66 0.63
CA LEU A 65 -8.11 -1.40 1.29
C LEU A 65 -7.61 -1.41 2.73
N ALA A 66 -6.84 -0.39 3.09
CA ALA A 66 -6.30 -0.20 4.43
C ALA A 66 -6.62 1.22 4.88
N GLY A 67 -7.73 1.37 5.61
CA GLY A 67 -8.24 2.69 5.99
C GLY A 67 -8.64 3.49 4.76
N SER A 68 -8.07 4.68 4.60
CA SER A 68 -8.36 5.53 3.44
C SER A 68 -7.38 5.35 2.29
N HIS A 69 -6.49 4.34 2.38
CA HIS A 69 -5.52 4.05 1.34
C HIS A 69 -5.73 2.67 0.75
N ILE A 70 -5.34 2.52 -0.51
CA ILE A 70 -5.39 1.24 -1.21
C ILE A 70 -3.96 0.82 -1.51
N ILE A 71 -3.62 -0.40 -1.08
CA ILE A 71 -2.34 -1.03 -1.36
C ILE A 71 -2.50 -1.82 -2.66
N ILE A 72 -1.75 -1.44 -3.68
CA ILE A 72 -1.73 -2.14 -4.96
C ILE A 72 -0.46 -2.98 -5.02
N PHE A 73 -0.62 -4.27 -5.23
CA PHE A 73 0.49 -5.21 -5.16
C PHE A 73 0.35 -6.32 -6.19
N ARG A 74 1.42 -7.05 -6.39
CA ARG A 74 1.44 -8.27 -7.21
C ARG A 74 2.16 -9.36 -6.44
N LYS A 75 1.82 -10.61 -6.73
CA LYS A 75 2.51 -11.75 -6.12
C LYS A 75 3.89 -11.92 -6.75
N ILE A 76 4.86 -12.16 -5.90
CA ILE A 76 6.21 -12.59 -6.31
C ILE A 76 6.60 -13.78 -5.44
N LYS A 77 7.71 -14.39 -5.72
CA LYS A 77 8.25 -15.46 -4.88
C LYS A 77 9.55 -15.01 -4.25
N PRO A 78 9.62 -14.97 -2.89
CA PRO A 78 8.50 -15.14 -1.95
C PRO A 78 7.79 -13.82 -1.68
N GLY A 79 6.47 -13.89 -1.36
CA GLY A 79 5.73 -12.73 -0.86
C GLY A 79 5.07 -11.89 -1.93
N ILE A 80 5.11 -10.58 -1.75
CA ILE A 80 4.47 -9.63 -2.65
C ILE A 80 5.41 -8.46 -2.96
N ASP A 81 5.15 -7.81 -4.08
CA ASP A 81 5.77 -6.55 -4.46
C ASP A 81 4.69 -5.47 -4.38
N VAL A 82 4.87 -4.51 -3.48
CA VAL A 82 3.93 -3.39 -3.34
C VAL A 82 4.27 -2.36 -4.40
N VAL A 83 3.36 -2.18 -5.35
CA VAL A 83 3.57 -1.33 -6.52
C VAL A 83 3.25 0.13 -6.20
N ARG A 84 2.11 0.38 -5.54
CA ARG A 84 1.67 1.72 -5.14
C ARG A 84 0.87 1.66 -3.85
N ILE A 85 0.85 2.78 -3.13
CA ILE A 85 -0.06 3.00 -2.00
C ILE A 85 -0.78 4.30 -2.31
N LEU A 86 -2.04 4.21 -2.71
CA LEU A 86 -2.81 5.35 -3.21
C LEU A 86 -3.99 5.64 -2.31
N HIS A 87 -4.36 6.91 -2.21
CA HIS A 87 -5.58 7.29 -1.51
C HIS A 87 -6.78 6.67 -2.24
N ALA A 88 -7.78 6.20 -1.49
CA ALA A 88 -8.94 5.51 -2.05
C ALA A 88 -9.73 6.35 -3.07
N ARG A 89 -9.56 7.67 -3.04
CA ARG A 89 -10.23 8.58 -3.98
C ARG A 89 -9.44 8.86 -5.25
N MET A 90 -8.20 8.33 -5.33
CA MET A 90 -7.38 8.52 -6.53
C MET A 90 -7.85 7.64 -7.68
N ASP A 91 -7.69 8.13 -8.88
CA ASP A 91 -7.93 7.38 -10.10
C ASP A 91 -6.70 6.52 -10.40
N PHE A 92 -6.83 5.21 -10.25
CA PHE A 92 -5.72 4.28 -10.44
C PHE A 92 -5.15 4.33 -11.84
N GLU A 93 -6.01 4.49 -12.85
CA GLU A 93 -5.58 4.46 -14.24
C GLU A 93 -4.56 5.55 -14.54
N HIS A 94 -4.71 6.71 -13.91
CA HIS A 94 -3.81 7.83 -14.11
C HIS A 94 -2.55 7.78 -13.22
N HIS A 95 -2.51 6.91 -12.20
CA HIS A 95 -1.41 6.85 -11.25
C HIS A 95 -0.57 5.57 -11.39
N LEU A 96 -0.93 4.71 -12.28
CA LEU A 96 -0.21 3.49 -12.58
C LEU A 96 0.29 3.49 -14.01
#